data_d62ae139ac3025a339afe03360bb7643
#
_entry.id   d62ae139ac3025a339afe03360bb7643
#
_cell.length_a   1.000
_cell.length_b   1.000
_cell.length_c   1.000
_cell.angle_alpha   90.00
_cell.angle_beta   90.00
_cell.angle_gamma   90.00
#
_symmetry.space_group_name_H-M   'P 1'
#
loop_
_entity.id
_entity.type
_entity.pdbx_description
1 polymer ?
#
loop_
_entity_poly.entity_id
_entity_poly.type
_entity_poly.pdbx_seq_one_letter_code
_entity_poly.pdbx_strand_id
1 'polypeptide(L)'
;MTTIPRRDPNLVMRLARLGSIHQSRLSFMRVLTRRLAREGWQFERTAFDVNSAGEGHAVYTAYGPERAYSLIAFAHDLPPEKRSDRVIADAWDTTFTLFDGVPSAEDIKRLSQNIPLQEAGRVTGSELSVSRANRSVRLWEHVVSSLAQGRQPDPNRINAVGYLMRTTAVYGSGKLGAADREMIADRPEFSAPFQVEMLSVYLTRWFVLDLVQHMANQRAAAMGQDAAQLCPAIARSMGIGNSTGLGMAPFLLNHPVLFNNWIAAREAAIQTVRQIETASASAIALFRSLIARGRVTIDTWQSEHPIQITKINALRADLLKLEEYLSETDLSARFPWDALYRWAEGTLSLEGQEWIASLILEPYGARVDKFADEMSADNTATFRIAGAMSVKDLRALLTDIYAWAIETDWQAPENRARAWYVSEEKLEPRLGERFEEPIEAFEQPLAPGRDAAQLFNALAHWPDEAQVADFLLRHPEHRHVLRRAQIVGRAPYAEIRDNTISAQVLPIDMLRCKLAFFGATQFDPRSDRWVRICMYGGAPLPTELTPENADFWVFPETDPVFEEGAA
;
A
#
# COMPACT_ATOMS: atom_id res chain seq x y z
N MET A 1 17.27 -34.16 5.54
CA MET A 1 17.40 -32.74 5.17
C MET A 1 16.91 -31.91 6.33
N THR A 2 17.76 -31.08 6.89
CA THR A 2 17.34 -30.18 7.99
C THR A 2 16.46 -29.11 7.35
N THR A 3 15.17 -29.13 7.66
CA THR A 3 14.23 -28.13 7.14
C THR A 3 14.54 -26.79 7.81
N ILE A 4 14.85 -25.77 7.01
CA ILE A 4 15.03 -24.41 7.53
C ILE A 4 13.66 -23.92 8.02
N PRO A 5 13.50 -23.53 9.29
CA PRO A 5 12.21 -23.11 9.82
C PRO A 5 11.80 -21.73 9.28
N ARG A 6 10.51 -21.46 9.25
CA ARG A 6 9.98 -20.09 9.12
C ARG A 6 10.37 -19.28 10.35
N ARG A 7 10.40 -17.98 10.18
CA ARG A 7 10.59 -17.07 11.33
C ARG A 7 9.39 -17.16 12.28
N ASP A 8 9.66 -16.99 13.58
CA ASP A 8 8.60 -17.02 14.60
C ASP A 8 7.59 -15.88 14.36
N PRO A 9 6.27 -16.16 14.39
CA PRO A 9 5.24 -15.13 14.24
C PRO A 9 5.40 -13.97 15.21
N ASN A 10 5.80 -14.22 16.45
CA ASN A 10 5.99 -13.15 17.44
C ASN A 10 7.14 -12.19 17.07
N LEU A 11 8.12 -12.65 16.33
CA LEU A 11 9.20 -11.81 15.80
C LEU A 11 8.74 -11.04 14.57
N VAL A 12 8.06 -11.72 13.65
CA VAL A 12 7.65 -11.14 12.35
C VAL A 12 6.57 -10.08 12.53
N MET A 13 5.68 -10.22 13.51
CA MET A 13 4.59 -9.28 13.76
C MET A 13 5.04 -7.93 14.32
N ARG A 14 6.31 -7.72 14.56
CA ARG A 14 6.86 -6.41 14.91
C ARG A 14 6.89 -5.50 13.68
N LEU A 15 6.41 -4.27 13.80
CA LEU A 15 6.42 -3.32 12.68
C LEU A 15 7.80 -3.16 12.04
N ALA A 16 8.85 -3.15 12.86
CA ALA A 16 10.22 -3.06 12.37
C ALA A 16 10.63 -4.23 11.45
N ARG A 17 9.90 -5.35 11.47
CA ARG A 17 10.14 -6.53 10.63
C ARG A 17 9.13 -6.72 9.51
N LEU A 18 7.99 -6.06 9.56
CA LEU A 18 6.95 -6.21 8.53
C LEU A 18 7.25 -5.45 7.25
N GLY A 19 8.06 -4.42 7.31
CA GLY A 19 8.30 -3.54 6.20
C GLY A 19 9.78 -3.41 5.83
N SER A 20 10.00 -2.98 4.63
CA SER A 20 11.28 -2.57 4.09
C SER A 20 11.12 -1.19 3.44
N ILE A 21 12.25 -0.56 3.14
CA ILE A 21 12.29 0.74 2.50
C ILE A 21 12.08 0.69 0.97
N HIS A 22 11.76 -0.47 0.43
CA HIS A 22 11.41 -0.66 -0.97
C HIS A 22 10.19 -1.59 -1.10
N GLN A 23 9.57 -1.56 -2.25
CA GLN A 23 8.48 -2.47 -2.57
C GLN A 23 8.97 -3.92 -2.65
N SER A 24 8.34 -4.81 -1.88
CA SER A 24 8.70 -6.23 -1.93
C SER A 24 8.15 -6.89 -3.19
N ARG A 25 8.72 -8.06 -3.54
CA ARG A 25 8.23 -8.84 -4.69
C ARG A 25 6.74 -9.20 -4.56
N LEU A 26 6.29 -9.50 -3.35
CA LEU A 26 4.89 -9.84 -3.06
C LEU A 26 4.04 -8.61 -2.69
N SER A 27 4.50 -7.39 -2.96
CA SER A 27 3.67 -6.19 -2.81
C SER A 27 2.49 -6.21 -3.78
N PHE A 28 1.36 -5.67 -3.35
CA PHE A 28 0.10 -5.78 -4.10
C PHE A 28 0.18 -5.15 -5.49
N MET A 29 0.86 -4.01 -5.63
CA MET A 29 1.08 -3.37 -6.94
C MET A 29 1.93 -4.24 -7.85
N ARG A 30 3.03 -4.83 -7.35
CA ARG A 30 3.92 -5.67 -8.16
C ARG A 30 3.28 -7.02 -8.51
N VAL A 31 2.46 -7.57 -7.60
CA VAL A 31 1.67 -8.78 -7.90
C VAL A 31 0.71 -8.49 -9.04
N LEU A 32 -0.02 -7.37 -8.99
CA LEU A 32 -0.94 -6.99 -10.06
C LEU A 32 -0.20 -6.81 -11.39
N THR A 33 0.80 -5.93 -11.46
CA THR A 33 1.48 -5.62 -12.73
C THR A 33 2.09 -6.84 -13.38
N ARG A 34 2.73 -7.74 -12.60
CA ARG A 34 3.26 -9.00 -13.14
C ARG A 34 2.18 -9.96 -13.60
N ARG A 35 1.02 -10.00 -12.93
CA ARG A 35 -0.11 -10.81 -13.38
C ARG A 35 -0.66 -10.28 -14.70
N LEU A 36 -0.97 -9.00 -14.77
CA LEU A 36 -1.46 -8.36 -16.00
C LEU A 36 -0.52 -8.60 -17.19
N ALA A 37 0.79 -8.43 -16.97
CA ALA A 37 1.80 -8.65 -18.00
C ALA A 37 1.88 -10.11 -18.44
N ARG A 38 1.90 -11.07 -17.50
CA ARG A 38 2.01 -12.50 -17.77
C ARG A 38 0.78 -13.06 -18.47
N GLU A 39 -0.40 -12.56 -18.13
CA GLU A 39 -1.67 -12.97 -18.72
C GLU A 39 -1.96 -12.23 -20.05
N GLY A 40 -1.10 -11.29 -20.45
CA GLY A 40 -1.21 -10.59 -21.74
C GLY A 40 -2.38 -9.63 -21.83
N TRP A 41 -2.72 -8.97 -20.69
CA TRP A 41 -3.80 -7.98 -20.67
C TRP A 41 -3.52 -6.86 -21.66
N GLN A 42 -4.57 -6.42 -22.35
CA GLN A 42 -4.54 -5.31 -23.29
C GLN A 42 -5.24 -4.09 -22.68
N PHE A 43 -4.74 -2.91 -23.01
CA PHE A 43 -5.23 -1.67 -22.43
C PHE A 43 -5.62 -0.69 -23.53
N GLU A 44 -6.80 -0.09 -23.41
CA GLU A 44 -7.32 0.86 -24.38
C GLU A 44 -7.97 2.05 -23.67
N ARG A 45 -7.73 3.25 -24.19
CA ARG A 45 -8.52 4.44 -23.86
C ARG A 45 -9.73 4.49 -24.78
N THR A 46 -10.87 3.93 -24.31
CA THR A 46 -12.09 3.77 -25.11
C THR A 46 -12.89 5.06 -25.26
N ALA A 47 -12.74 6.03 -24.35
CA ALA A 47 -13.33 7.35 -24.46
C ALA A 47 -12.47 8.42 -23.78
N PHE A 48 -12.46 9.61 -24.35
CA PHE A 48 -11.84 10.79 -23.75
C PHE A 48 -12.62 12.05 -24.20
N ASP A 49 -13.67 12.35 -23.45
CA ASP A 49 -14.58 13.47 -23.71
C ASP A 49 -14.38 14.54 -22.62
N VAL A 50 -13.22 15.22 -22.71
CA VAL A 50 -12.81 16.28 -21.79
C VAL A 50 -12.67 17.58 -22.58
N ASN A 51 -13.36 18.63 -22.12
CA ASN A 51 -13.37 19.93 -22.75
C ASN A 51 -12.06 20.73 -22.51
N SER A 52 -11.96 21.91 -23.10
CA SER A 52 -10.78 22.78 -22.94
C SER A 52 -10.56 23.30 -21.53
N ALA A 53 -11.57 23.28 -20.66
CA ALA A 53 -11.46 23.60 -19.25
C ALA A 53 -10.97 22.41 -18.40
N GLY A 54 -10.89 21.20 -18.97
CA GLY A 54 -10.52 20.00 -18.23
C GLY A 54 -11.69 19.34 -17.52
N GLU A 55 -12.91 19.59 -17.98
CA GLU A 55 -14.15 19.00 -17.46
C GLU A 55 -14.69 17.95 -18.43
N GLY A 56 -15.23 16.88 -17.88
CA GLY A 56 -15.81 15.81 -18.70
C GLY A 56 -15.53 14.44 -18.14
N HIS A 57 -15.49 13.44 -19.02
CA HIS A 57 -15.21 12.07 -18.61
C HIS A 57 -14.23 11.37 -19.56
N ALA A 58 -13.59 10.33 -19.02
CA ALA A 58 -12.74 9.43 -19.81
C ALA A 58 -12.93 7.99 -19.34
N VAL A 59 -12.70 7.04 -20.26
CA VAL A 59 -12.81 5.60 -19.98
C VAL A 59 -11.54 4.89 -20.43
N TYR A 60 -10.97 4.13 -19.51
CA TYR A 60 -9.76 3.32 -19.73
C TYR A 60 -10.09 1.88 -19.43
N THR A 61 -10.04 1.02 -20.42
CA THR A 61 -10.43 -0.38 -20.31
C THR A 61 -9.21 -1.29 -20.32
N ALA A 62 -9.16 -2.19 -19.37
CA ALA A 62 -8.23 -3.31 -19.28
C ALA A 62 -8.96 -4.57 -19.72
N TYR A 63 -8.52 -5.19 -20.81
CA TYR A 63 -9.06 -6.42 -21.36
C TYR A 63 -8.19 -7.60 -20.92
N GLY A 64 -8.71 -8.43 -20.05
CA GLY A 64 -8.08 -9.67 -19.61
C GLY A 64 -8.54 -10.88 -20.43
N PRO A 65 -8.03 -12.07 -20.13
CA PRO A 65 -8.39 -13.29 -20.85
C PRO A 65 -9.88 -13.64 -20.82
N GLU A 66 -10.55 -13.39 -19.70
CA GLU A 66 -11.96 -13.76 -19.50
C GLU A 66 -12.85 -12.55 -19.24
N ARG A 67 -12.32 -11.47 -18.72
CA ARG A 67 -13.08 -10.29 -18.26
C ARG A 67 -12.41 -9.00 -18.68
N ALA A 68 -13.20 -7.93 -18.74
CA ALA A 68 -12.72 -6.58 -18.90
C ALA A 68 -13.10 -5.73 -17.70
N TYR A 69 -12.31 -4.71 -17.41
CA TYR A 69 -12.57 -3.73 -16.36
C TYR A 69 -12.28 -2.34 -16.88
N SER A 70 -13.17 -1.40 -16.59
CA SER A 70 -13.03 -0.03 -17.09
C SER A 70 -12.94 0.97 -15.94
N LEU A 71 -11.89 1.77 -15.92
CA LEU A 71 -11.86 2.97 -15.09
C LEU A 71 -12.66 4.07 -15.82
N ILE A 72 -13.68 4.57 -15.17
CA ILE A 72 -14.42 5.75 -15.62
C ILE A 72 -14.00 6.91 -14.71
N ALA A 73 -13.41 7.93 -15.32
CA ALA A 73 -12.96 9.15 -14.64
C ALA A 73 -13.90 10.31 -14.99
N PHE A 74 -14.37 11.03 -13.98
CA PHE A 74 -15.14 12.28 -14.13
C PHE A 74 -14.28 13.42 -13.62
N ALA A 75 -13.88 14.33 -14.53
CA ALA A 75 -13.02 15.46 -14.23
C ALA A 75 -13.82 16.76 -14.12
N HIS A 76 -13.39 17.61 -13.18
CA HIS A 76 -14.00 18.91 -12.92
C HIS A 76 -12.93 19.99 -12.87
N ASP A 77 -13.26 21.22 -13.23
CA ASP A 77 -12.39 22.36 -13.02
C ASP A 77 -12.77 23.08 -11.73
N LEU A 78 -12.04 22.79 -10.66
CA LEU A 78 -12.22 23.45 -9.38
C LEU A 78 -11.40 24.72 -9.30
N PRO A 79 -11.95 25.81 -8.70
CA PRO A 79 -11.18 26.99 -8.38
C PRO A 79 -9.97 26.65 -7.50
N PRO A 80 -8.81 27.33 -7.66
CA PRO A 80 -7.60 27.05 -6.90
C PRO A 80 -7.80 27.06 -5.37
N GLU A 81 -8.64 27.92 -4.86
CA GLU A 81 -8.95 28.05 -3.44
C GLU A 81 -9.70 26.85 -2.85
N LYS A 82 -10.37 26.05 -3.68
CA LYS A 82 -11.02 24.80 -3.27
C LYS A 82 -10.09 23.59 -3.34
N ARG A 83 -8.91 23.74 -3.95
CA ARG A 83 -7.92 22.67 -4.03
C ARG A 83 -7.10 22.63 -2.73
N SER A 84 -6.82 21.46 -2.26
CA SER A 84 -6.06 21.26 -1.04
C SER A 84 -5.18 20.00 -1.15
N ASP A 85 -3.97 20.07 -0.62
CA ASP A 85 -3.14 18.90 -0.37
C ASP A 85 -3.62 18.08 0.84
N ARG A 86 -4.71 18.49 1.47
CA ARG A 86 -5.29 17.76 2.59
C ARG A 86 -6.08 16.55 2.11
N VAL A 87 -6.18 15.55 2.95
CA VAL A 87 -7.00 14.34 2.72
C VAL A 87 -8.47 14.68 2.66
N ILE A 88 -8.88 15.68 3.43
CA ILE A 88 -10.25 16.14 3.54
C ILE A 88 -10.37 17.40 2.70
N ALA A 89 -11.16 17.31 1.65
CA ALA A 89 -11.55 18.44 0.83
C ALA A 89 -13.06 18.38 0.60
N ASP A 90 -13.69 19.54 0.56
CA ASP A 90 -15.13 19.66 0.30
C ASP A 90 -15.45 19.41 -1.17
N ALA A 91 -14.45 19.52 -2.05
CA ALA A 91 -14.58 19.33 -3.47
C ALA A 91 -13.37 18.57 -4.04
N TRP A 92 -13.56 17.91 -5.18
CA TRP A 92 -12.60 17.03 -5.82
C TRP A 92 -12.43 17.38 -7.28
N ASP A 93 -11.18 17.43 -7.76
CA ASP A 93 -10.88 17.66 -9.17
C ASP A 93 -11.33 16.47 -10.04
N THR A 94 -11.28 15.27 -9.49
CA THR A 94 -11.68 14.08 -10.25
C THR A 94 -12.25 13.01 -9.30
N THR A 95 -13.27 12.32 -9.80
CA THR A 95 -13.84 11.14 -9.16
C THR A 95 -13.76 9.96 -10.11
N PHE A 96 -13.57 8.78 -9.57
CA PHE A 96 -13.34 7.56 -10.34
C PHE A 96 -14.25 6.44 -9.88
N THR A 97 -14.65 5.60 -10.82
CA THR A 97 -15.16 4.27 -10.51
C THR A 97 -14.46 3.23 -11.38
N LEU A 98 -14.09 2.09 -10.78
CA LEU A 98 -13.71 0.91 -11.54
C LEU A 98 -14.99 0.12 -11.80
N PHE A 99 -15.33 -0.04 -13.07
CA PHE A 99 -16.54 -0.67 -13.55
C PHE A 99 -16.25 -2.09 -14.03
N ASP A 100 -17.13 -3.03 -13.73
CA ASP A 100 -17.06 -4.42 -14.15
C ASP A 100 -17.54 -4.54 -15.60
N GLY A 101 -16.62 -4.71 -16.52
CA GLY A 101 -16.89 -4.75 -17.96
C GLY A 101 -16.60 -3.44 -18.68
N VAL A 102 -17.15 -3.32 -19.88
CA VAL A 102 -17.09 -2.13 -20.73
C VAL A 102 -18.41 -1.35 -20.56
N PRO A 103 -18.38 -0.11 -20.07
CA PRO A 103 -19.60 0.64 -19.80
C PRO A 103 -20.32 1.04 -21.09
N SER A 104 -21.64 0.94 -21.09
CA SER A 104 -22.49 1.52 -22.12
C SER A 104 -22.65 3.03 -21.93
N ALA A 105 -23.18 3.73 -22.93
CA ALA A 105 -23.51 5.16 -22.81
C ALA A 105 -24.54 5.42 -21.69
N GLU A 106 -25.45 4.48 -21.45
CA GLU A 106 -26.42 4.56 -20.36
C GLU A 106 -25.76 4.40 -18.98
N ASP A 107 -24.77 3.51 -18.87
CA ASP A 107 -23.98 3.37 -17.65
C ASP A 107 -23.21 4.66 -17.34
N ILE A 108 -22.52 5.22 -18.32
CA ILE A 108 -21.78 6.48 -18.15
C ILE A 108 -22.73 7.59 -17.72
N LYS A 109 -23.90 7.70 -18.36
CA LYS A 109 -24.93 8.69 -18.01
C LYS A 109 -25.44 8.50 -16.58
N ARG A 110 -25.73 7.27 -16.17
CA ARG A 110 -26.14 6.93 -14.80
C ARG A 110 -25.06 7.29 -13.79
N LEU A 111 -23.83 6.89 -14.06
CA LEU A 111 -22.69 7.11 -13.17
C LEU A 111 -22.32 8.59 -13.05
N SER A 112 -22.47 9.39 -14.12
CA SER A 112 -22.21 10.83 -14.08
C SER A 112 -23.16 11.61 -13.15
N GLN A 113 -24.33 11.05 -12.85
CA GLN A 113 -25.29 11.63 -11.91
C GLN A 113 -25.01 11.29 -10.45
N ASN A 114 -24.17 10.30 -10.17
CA ASN A 114 -23.89 9.80 -8.84
C ASN A 114 -22.42 9.96 -8.42
N ILE A 115 -21.49 9.45 -9.22
CA ILE A 115 -20.08 9.35 -8.83
C ILE A 115 -19.44 10.71 -8.57
N PRO A 116 -19.63 11.76 -9.38
CA PRO A 116 -19.11 13.10 -9.10
C PRO A 116 -19.60 13.68 -7.78
N LEU A 117 -20.84 13.44 -7.43
CA LEU A 117 -21.45 13.94 -6.19
C LEU A 117 -21.06 13.10 -4.98
N GLN A 118 -20.73 11.83 -5.20
CA GLN A 118 -20.34 10.85 -4.17
C GLN A 118 -21.37 10.61 -3.05
N GLU A 119 -22.61 11.00 -3.27
CA GLU A 119 -23.66 10.88 -2.25
C GLU A 119 -24.07 9.43 -2.01
N ALA A 120 -24.30 8.68 -3.08
CA ALA A 120 -24.68 7.27 -3.00
C ALA A 120 -23.48 6.32 -3.03
N GLY A 121 -22.34 6.74 -3.60
CA GLY A 121 -21.16 5.90 -3.75
C GLY A 121 -21.40 4.74 -4.73
N ARG A 122 -21.02 3.54 -4.36
CA ARG A 122 -21.32 2.31 -5.13
C ARG A 122 -22.81 1.96 -4.97
N VAL A 123 -23.51 1.88 -6.08
CA VAL A 123 -24.98 1.64 -6.10
C VAL A 123 -25.29 0.26 -6.60
N THR A 124 -24.52 -0.25 -7.58
CA THR A 124 -24.74 -1.58 -8.18
C THR A 124 -23.50 -2.46 -8.00
N GLY A 125 -23.63 -3.75 -8.28
CA GLY A 125 -22.49 -4.68 -8.28
C GLY A 125 -21.45 -4.39 -9.37
N SER A 126 -21.79 -3.56 -10.36
CA SER A 126 -20.87 -3.20 -11.43
C SER A 126 -19.83 -2.14 -11.02
N GLU A 127 -20.08 -1.36 -9.97
CA GLU A 127 -19.09 -0.44 -9.42
C GLU A 127 -18.18 -1.21 -8.44
N LEU A 128 -16.98 -1.62 -8.89
CA LEU A 128 -16.05 -2.38 -8.04
C LEU A 128 -15.28 -1.50 -7.08
N SER A 129 -15.00 -0.25 -7.45
CA SER A 129 -14.42 0.75 -6.53
C SER A 129 -14.90 2.14 -6.87
N VAL A 130 -14.92 3.01 -5.86
CA VAL A 130 -15.12 4.46 -6.02
C VAL A 130 -13.99 5.17 -5.32
N SER A 131 -13.33 6.08 -6.03
CA SER A 131 -12.23 6.86 -5.50
C SER A 131 -12.29 8.31 -6.01
N ARG A 132 -11.43 9.13 -5.48
CA ARG A 132 -11.38 10.56 -5.78
C ARG A 132 -9.96 11.09 -5.66
N ALA A 133 -9.63 12.14 -6.42
CA ALA A 133 -8.31 12.74 -6.37
C ALA A 133 -8.37 14.26 -6.57
N ASN A 134 -7.36 14.94 -6.02
CA ASN A 134 -7.09 16.34 -6.28
C ASN A 134 -5.73 16.50 -6.95
N ARG A 135 -5.65 17.51 -7.83
CA ARG A 135 -4.40 17.93 -8.47
C ARG A 135 -3.39 18.36 -7.41
N SER A 136 -2.15 18.00 -7.60
CA SER A 136 -1.06 18.46 -6.74
C SER A 136 -0.88 19.95 -6.88
N VAL A 137 -1.07 20.70 -5.80
CA VAL A 137 -0.87 22.16 -5.78
C VAL A 137 0.58 22.57 -6.05
N ARG A 138 1.53 21.62 -5.93
CA ARG A 138 2.96 21.90 -6.12
C ARG A 138 3.49 21.53 -7.49
N LEU A 139 2.88 20.55 -8.17
CA LEU A 139 3.45 19.99 -9.39
C LEU A 139 2.56 20.14 -10.61
N TRP A 140 1.23 20.06 -10.46
CA TRP A 140 0.30 20.07 -11.60
C TRP A 140 0.51 21.26 -12.52
N GLU A 141 0.43 22.46 -11.98
CA GLU A 141 0.55 23.69 -12.76
C GLU A 141 1.93 23.85 -13.41
N HIS A 142 2.98 23.43 -12.69
CA HIS A 142 4.34 23.43 -13.22
C HIS A 142 4.46 22.55 -14.47
N VAL A 143 3.90 21.33 -14.43
CA VAL A 143 3.99 20.39 -15.56
C VAL A 143 3.16 20.89 -16.74
N VAL A 144 1.90 21.26 -16.51
CA VAL A 144 1.03 21.79 -17.58
C VAL A 144 1.64 23.02 -18.25
N SER A 145 2.16 23.97 -17.46
CA SER A 145 2.76 25.18 -18.01
C SER A 145 4.06 24.93 -18.75
N SER A 146 4.90 24.02 -18.26
CA SER A 146 6.15 23.66 -18.95
C SER A 146 5.86 23.05 -20.32
N LEU A 147 5.00 22.06 -20.38
CA LEU A 147 4.60 21.41 -21.63
C LEU A 147 3.94 22.39 -22.59
N ALA A 148 3.02 23.25 -22.10
CA ALA A 148 2.36 24.27 -22.92
C ALA A 148 3.35 25.28 -23.53
N GLN A 149 4.51 25.50 -22.89
CA GLN A 149 5.60 26.35 -23.38
C GLN A 149 6.60 25.61 -24.27
N GLY A 150 6.29 24.39 -24.71
CA GLY A 150 7.16 23.56 -25.55
C GLY A 150 8.37 22.97 -24.82
N ARG A 151 8.36 22.87 -23.49
CA ARG A 151 9.49 22.38 -22.68
C ARG A 151 9.09 21.23 -21.79
N GLN A 152 10.05 20.36 -21.46
CA GLN A 152 9.86 19.35 -20.43
C GLN A 152 9.82 19.99 -19.03
N PRO A 153 9.06 19.43 -18.08
CA PRO A 153 9.08 19.89 -16.70
C PRO A 153 10.43 19.60 -16.02
N ASP A 154 10.79 20.41 -15.01
CA ASP A 154 12.02 20.25 -14.24
C ASP A 154 12.02 18.92 -13.46
N PRO A 155 12.99 18.03 -13.71
CA PRO A 155 13.11 16.74 -13.03
C PRO A 155 13.24 16.84 -11.52
N ASN A 156 13.94 17.85 -11.00
CA ASN A 156 14.11 18.02 -9.56
C ASN A 156 12.75 18.30 -8.88
N ARG A 157 11.88 19.07 -9.54
CA ARG A 157 10.52 19.29 -9.06
C ARG A 157 9.67 18.02 -9.13
N ILE A 158 9.82 17.23 -10.20
CA ILE A 158 9.16 15.93 -10.33
C ILE A 158 9.58 15.02 -9.17
N ASN A 159 10.88 14.85 -8.97
CA ASN A 159 11.44 13.97 -7.93
C ASN A 159 11.03 14.41 -6.52
N ALA A 160 10.93 15.72 -6.27
CA ALA A 160 10.53 16.24 -4.97
C ALA A 160 9.07 15.92 -4.58
N VAL A 161 8.21 15.61 -5.55
CA VAL A 161 6.77 15.35 -5.32
C VAL A 161 6.36 13.94 -5.75
N GLY A 162 6.76 13.50 -6.95
CA GLY A 162 6.53 12.17 -7.50
C GLY A 162 5.12 11.92 -8.05
N TYR A 163 4.17 12.85 -7.95
CA TYR A 163 2.80 12.67 -8.42
C TYR A 163 2.12 13.96 -8.86
N LEU A 164 1.23 13.84 -9.84
CA LEU A 164 0.41 14.93 -10.37
C LEU A 164 -0.95 15.06 -9.68
N MET A 165 -1.51 13.93 -9.25
CA MET A 165 -2.72 13.88 -8.44
C MET A 165 -2.53 13.02 -7.21
N ARG A 166 -3.28 13.34 -6.16
CA ARG A 166 -3.32 12.58 -4.91
C ARG A 166 -4.70 12.01 -4.70
N THR A 167 -4.79 10.69 -4.62
CA THR A 167 -6.03 9.96 -4.37
C THR A 167 -6.28 9.75 -2.89
N THR A 168 -7.55 9.62 -2.56
CA THR A 168 -8.04 9.24 -1.23
C THR A 168 -9.05 8.12 -1.37
N ALA A 169 -9.30 7.40 -0.27
CA ALA A 169 -10.40 6.44 -0.14
C ALA A 169 -10.41 5.27 -1.14
N VAL A 170 -9.24 4.86 -1.66
CA VAL A 170 -9.16 3.68 -2.53
C VAL A 170 -9.23 2.37 -1.75
N TYR A 171 -8.91 2.40 -0.46
CA TYR A 171 -8.60 1.21 0.35
C TYR A 171 -9.67 0.83 1.35
N GLY A 172 -10.86 1.39 1.24
CA GLY A 172 -11.98 1.08 2.12
C GLY A 172 -13.02 0.20 1.44
N SER A 173 -13.77 -0.53 2.23
CA SER A 173 -15.03 -1.14 1.82
C SER A 173 -16.20 -0.19 2.11
N GLY A 174 -17.37 -0.48 1.54
CA GLY A 174 -18.58 0.29 1.79
C GLY A 174 -18.91 1.30 0.71
N LYS A 175 -19.50 2.43 1.09
CA LYS A 175 -20.03 3.44 0.16
C LYS A 175 -18.96 4.00 -0.79
N LEU A 176 -17.80 4.35 -0.23
CA LEU A 176 -16.62 4.78 -0.98
C LEU A 176 -15.51 3.77 -0.73
N GLY A 177 -14.87 3.29 -1.79
CA GLY A 177 -13.82 2.29 -1.70
C GLY A 177 -14.12 1.08 -2.59
N ALA A 178 -13.52 -0.05 -2.27
CA ALA A 178 -13.65 -1.26 -3.07
C ALA A 178 -14.83 -2.15 -2.65
N ALA A 179 -15.22 -3.02 -3.56
CA ALA A 179 -16.20 -4.08 -3.30
C ALA A 179 -15.73 -5.01 -2.17
N ASP A 180 -16.68 -5.54 -1.42
CA ASP A 180 -16.40 -6.57 -0.43
C ASP A 180 -15.83 -7.82 -1.11
N ARG A 181 -14.95 -8.53 -0.40
CA ARG A 181 -14.24 -9.69 -0.96
C ARG A 181 -15.16 -10.77 -1.50
N GLU A 182 -16.31 -10.97 -0.85
CA GLU A 182 -17.30 -11.96 -1.27
C GLU A 182 -17.86 -11.68 -2.68
N MET A 183 -17.93 -10.40 -3.08
CA MET A 183 -18.43 -9.99 -4.41
C MET A 183 -17.45 -10.29 -5.55
N ILE A 184 -16.19 -10.50 -5.23
CA ILE A 184 -15.10 -10.72 -6.21
C ILE A 184 -14.37 -12.04 -5.97
N ALA A 185 -14.90 -12.91 -5.12
CA ALA A 185 -14.25 -14.15 -4.70
C ALA A 185 -14.03 -15.15 -5.84
N ASP A 186 -14.87 -15.11 -6.87
CA ASP A 186 -14.81 -15.93 -8.07
C ASP A 186 -13.84 -15.41 -9.14
N ARG A 187 -13.08 -14.35 -8.84
CA ARG A 187 -12.19 -13.67 -9.80
C ARG A 187 -10.73 -13.98 -9.47
N PRO A 188 -10.08 -14.90 -10.22
CA PRO A 188 -8.68 -15.26 -9.94
C PRO A 188 -7.72 -14.07 -10.04
N GLU A 189 -7.99 -13.11 -10.92
CA GLU A 189 -7.20 -11.90 -11.09
C GLU A 189 -7.19 -11.01 -9.84
N PHE A 190 -8.19 -11.14 -8.98
CA PHE A 190 -8.30 -10.43 -7.70
C PHE A 190 -8.08 -11.33 -6.48
N SER A 191 -7.46 -12.50 -6.65
CA SER A 191 -7.18 -13.43 -5.55
C SER A 191 -6.27 -12.82 -4.48
N ALA A 192 -5.22 -12.10 -4.87
CA ALA A 192 -4.36 -11.41 -3.92
C ALA A 192 -5.08 -10.20 -3.28
N PRO A 193 -4.64 -9.74 -2.11
CA PRO A 193 -5.24 -8.59 -1.45
C PRO A 193 -5.18 -7.31 -2.28
N PHE A 194 -6.23 -6.50 -2.18
CA PHE A 194 -6.31 -5.13 -2.71
C PHE A 194 -6.11 -5.01 -4.24
N GLN A 195 -6.34 -6.06 -5.02
CA GLN A 195 -6.07 -6.02 -6.46
C GLN A 195 -7.04 -5.12 -7.24
N VAL A 196 -8.30 -5.02 -6.81
CA VAL A 196 -9.29 -4.08 -7.38
C VAL A 196 -8.81 -2.64 -7.21
N GLU A 197 -8.37 -2.32 -6.00
CA GLU A 197 -7.83 -0.99 -5.66
C GLU A 197 -6.56 -0.70 -6.46
N MET A 198 -5.68 -1.68 -6.56
CA MET A 198 -4.42 -1.52 -7.30
C MET A 198 -4.67 -1.31 -8.80
N LEU A 199 -5.62 -2.04 -9.39
CA LEU A 199 -6.01 -1.82 -10.79
C LEU A 199 -6.62 -0.43 -10.99
N SER A 200 -7.50 -0.01 -10.08
CA SER A 200 -8.09 1.33 -10.12
C SER A 200 -7.02 2.42 -10.11
N VAL A 201 -6.02 2.32 -9.23
CA VAL A 201 -4.91 3.30 -9.16
C VAL A 201 -4.01 3.24 -10.39
N TYR A 202 -3.77 2.05 -10.93
CA TYR A 202 -2.94 1.86 -12.12
C TYR A 202 -3.53 2.57 -13.35
N LEU A 203 -4.83 2.39 -13.57
CA LEU A 203 -5.56 3.07 -14.64
C LEU A 203 -5.76 4.57 -14.35
N THR A 204 -5.96 4.96 -13.09
CA THR A 204 -6.00 6.38 -12.70
C THR A 204 -4.71 7.11 -13.08
N ARG A 205 -3.55 6.46 -12.93
CA ARG A 205 -2.27 7.05 -13.34
C ARG A 205 -2.24 7.37 -14.82
N TRP A 206 -2.74 6.49 -15.67
CA TRP A 206 -2.82 6.73 -17.10
C TRP A 206 -3.72 7.92 -17.42
N PHE A 207 -4.94 7.95 -16.86
CA PHE A 207 -5.84 9.10 -17.01
C PHE A 207 -5.18 10.43 -16.61
N VAL A 208 -4.47 10.45 -15.49
CA VAL A 208 -3.83 11.68 -14.98
C VAL A 208 -2.77 12.21 -15.95
N LEU A 209 -1.98 11.32 -16.56
CA LEU A 209 -0.98 11.70 -17.57
C LEU A 209 -1.65 12.24 -18.84
N ASP A 210 -2.71 11.60 -19.31
CA ASP A 210 -3.48 12.06 -20.47
C ASP A 210 -4.14 13.41 -20.22
N LEU A 211 -4.71 13.60 -19.02
CA LEU A 211 -5.36 14.87 -18.66
C LEU A 211 -4.34 16.02 -18.62
N VAL A 212 -3.15 15.79 -18.07
CA VAL A 212 -2.08 16.80 -18.05
C VAL A 212 -1.66 17.18 -19.46
N GLN A 213 -1.43 16.20 -20.34
CA GLN A 213 -1.08 16.45 -21.73
C GLN A 213 -2.20 17.19 -22.48
N HIS A 214 -3.45 16.79 -22.25
CA HIS A 214 -4.62 17.49 -22.82
C HIS A 214 -4.66 18.95 -22.38
N MET A 215 -4.54 19.24 -21.10
CA MET A 215 -4.55 20.61 -20.58
C MET A 215 -3.39 21.45 -21.11
N ALA A 216 -2.21 20.84 -21.26
CA ALA A 216 -1.05 21.50 -21.86
C ALA A 216 -1.31 21.86 -23.34
N ASN A 217 -1.89 20.94 -24.11
CA ASN A 217 -2.24 21.15 -25.50
C ASN A 217 -3.28 22.29 -25.67
N GLN A 218 -4.32 22.30 -24.82
CA GLN A 218 -5.35 23.36 -24.84
C GLN A 218 -4.73 24.74 -24.53
N ARG A 219 -3.85 24.78 -23.52
CA ARG A 219 -3.17 26.02 -23.15
C ARG A 219 -2.19 26.51 -24.23
N ALA A 220 -1.43 25.61 -24.85
CA ALA A 220 -0.53 25.94 -25.95
C ALA A 220 -1.29 26.48 -27.16
N ALA A 221 -2.39 25.82 -27.53
CA ALA A 221 -3.26 26.28 -28.62
C ALA A 221 -3.82 27.70 -28.38
N ALA A 222 -4.19 28.01 -27.13
CA ALA A 222 -4.63 29.37 -26.75
C ALA A 222 -3.51 30.43 -26.87
N MET A 223 -2.25 29.99 -26.81
CA MET A 223 -1.06 30.83 -27.01
C MET A 223 -0.57 30.83 -28.47
N GLY A 224 -1.23 30.08 -29.35
CA GLY A 224 -0.86 29.97 -30.77
C GLY A 224 0.39 29.14 -31.02
N GLN A 225 0.69 28.16 -30.19
CA GLN A 225 1.84 27.27 -30.32
C GLN A 225 1.48 25.82 -30.01
N ASP A 226 2.40 24.89 -30.26
CA ASP A 226 2.25 23.49 -29.93
C ASP A 226 2.84 23.19 -28.55
N ALA A 227 2.20 22.29 -27.80
CA ALA A 227 2.74 21.79 -26.54
C ALA A 227 3.82 20.72 -26.79
N ALA A 228 4.81 20.67 -25.93
CA ALA A 228 5.71 19.52 -25.90
C ALA A 228 4.97 18.27 -25.46
N GLN A 229 5.30 17.11 -26.05
CA GLN A 229 4.86 15.81 -25.53
C GLN A 229 5.65 15.48 -24.28
N LEU A 230 4.94 15.03 -23.24
CA LEU A 230 5.59 14.61 -21.99
C LEU A 230 6.55 13.43 -22.26
N CYS A 231 7.82 13.62 -21.90
CA CYS A 231 8.84 12.59 -22.08
C CYS A 231 8.42 11.27 -21.38
N PRO A 232 8.49 10.12 -22.07
CA PRO A 232 8.10 8.83 -21.47
C PRO A 232 8.83 8.49 -20.17
N ALA A 233 10.11 8.83 -20.03
CA ALA A 233 10.87 8.61 -18.81
C ALA A 233 10.31 9.42 -17.64
N ILE A 234 9.94 10.69 -17.88
CA ILE A 234 9.29 11.54 -16.87
C ILE A 234 7.89 11.00 -16.55
N ALA A 235 7.12 10.60 -17.55
CA ALA A 235 5.80 10.02 -17.36
C ALA A 235 5.87 8.74 -16.48
N ARG A 236 6.86 7.87 -16.74
CA ARG A 236 7.09 6.67 -15.92
C ARG A 236 7.50 7.00 -14.48
N SER A 237 8.31 8.02 -14.26
CA SER A 237 8.72 8.40 -12.89
C SER A 237 7.57 8.90 -12.02
N MET A 238 6.53 9.46 -12.63
CA MET A 238 5.36 9.96 -11.92
C MET A 238 4.36 8.84 -11.62
N GLY A 239 3.87 8.81 -10.40
CA GLY A 239 2.80 7.92 -9.96
C GLY A 239 1.58 8.69 -9.48
N ILE A 240 0.82 8.04 -8.60
CA ILE A 240 -0.31 8.62 -7.89
C ILE A 240 0.06 8.80 -6.42
N GLY A 241 -0.06 10.03 -5.92
CA GLY A 241 0.12 10.33 -4.52
C GLY A 241 -0.98 9.70 -3.68
N ASN A 242 -0.60 9.24 -2.51
CA ASN A 242 -1.57 8.87 -1.50
C ASN A 242 -1.36 9.72 -0.25
N SER A 243 -2.42 9.86 0.50
CA SER A 243 -2.38 10.48 1.78
C SER A 243 -1.35 9.83 2.67
N THR A 244 -0.68 10.66 3.32
CA THR A 244 0.27 10.36 4.35
C THR A 244 -0.41 9.89 5.62
N GLY A 245 0.36 9.55 6.58
CA GLY A 245 -0.14 9.11 7.84
C GLY A 245 -0.62 7.67 7.80
N LEU A 246 -1.43 7.32 8.75
CA LEU A 246 -1.83 5.95 9.06
C LEU A 246 -3.00 5.43 8.23
N GLY A 247 -3.48 6.19 7.23
CA GLY A 247 -4.73 5.91 6.53
C GLY A 247 -4.88 4.49 5.95
N MET A 248 -3.78 3.85 5.53
CA MET A 248 -3.83 2.47 5.04
C MET A 248 -3.76 1.41 6.14
N ALA A 249 -3.27 1.75 7.33
CA ALA A 249 -3.16 0.79 8.43
C ALA A 249 -4.53 0.32 8.95
N PRO A 250 -5.54 1.20 9.12
CA PRO A 250 -6.88 0.74 9.48
C PRO A 250 -7.48 -0.29 8.52
N PHE A 251 -7.16 -0.18 7.23
CA PHE A 251 -7.65 -1.15 6.24
C PHE A 251 -7.00 -2.52 6.40
N LEU A 252 -5.71 -2.58 6.70
CA LEU A 252 -5.05 -3.83 7.03
C LEU A 252 -5.68 -4.48 8.26
N LEU A 253 -6.00 -3.69 9.27
CA LEU A 253 -6.66 -4.19 10.48
C LEU A 253 -8.12 -4.59 10.24
N ASN A 254 -8.80 -3.94 9.30
CA ASN A 254 -10.16 -4.33 8.88
C ASN A 254 -10.17 -5.62 8.05
N HIS A 255 -9.03 -5.99 7.47
CA HIS A 255 -8.86 -7.20 6.68
C HIS A 255 -7.76 -8.12 7.25
N PRO A 256 -7.85 -8.53 8.52
CA PRO A 256 -6.76 -9.23 9.20
C PRO A 256 -6.43 -10.59 8.56
N VAL A 257 -7.40 -11.26 7.93
CA VAL A 257 -7.14 -12.52 7.22
C VAL A 257 -6.27 -12.29 5.99
N LEU A 258 -6.56 -11.26 5.19
CA LEU A 258 -5.73 -10.92 4.02
C LEU A 258 -4.31 -10.51 4.44
N PHE A 259 -4.22 -9.77 5.53
CA PHE A 259 -2.96 -9.36 6.12
C PHE A 259 -2.15 -10.56 6.62
N ASN A 260 -2.79 -11.48 7.35
CA ASN A 260 -2.19 -12.74 7.78
C ASN A 260 -1.65 -13.54 6.59
N ASN A 261 -2.47 -13.72 5.56
CA ASN A 261 -2.10 -14.52 4.40
C ASN A 261 -0.92 -13.89 3.64
N TRP A 262 -0.88 -12.56 3.53
CA TRP A 262 0.27 -11.88 2.94
C TRP A 262 1.56 -12.15 3.73
N ILE A 263 1.53 -12.03 5.05
CA ILE A 263 2.70 -12.29 5.89
C ILE A 263 3.11 -13.77 5.80
N ALA A 264 2.15 -14.68 5.88
CA ALA A 264 2.40 -16.11 5.77
C ALA A 264 3.05 -16.48 4.42
N ALA A 265 2.55 -15.90 3.33
CA ALA A 265 3.09 -16.05 1.98
C ALA A 265 4.53 -15.51 1.88
N ARG A 266 4.78 -14.32 2.43
CA ARG A 266 6.13 -13.74 2.49
C ARG A 266 7.11 -14.63 3.25
N GLU A 267 6.71 -15.12 4.41
CA GLU A 267 7.57 -15.99 5.23
C GLU A 267 7.79 -17.34 4.55
N ALA A 268 6.81 -17.89 3.87
CA ALA A 268 6.96 -19.10 3.06
C ALA A 268 7.92 -18.88 1.87
N ALA A 269 7.83 -17.74 1.21
CA ALA A 269 8.73 -17.36 0.13
C ALA A 269 10.18 -17.23 0.63
N ILE A 270 10.41 -16.53 1.73
CA ILE A 270 11.74 -16.39 2.36
C ILE A 270 12.30 -17.78 2.72
N GLN A 271 11.52 -18.63 3.37
CA GLN A 271 11.91 -19.98 3.68
C GLN A 271 12.30 -20.79 2.44
N THR A 272 11.49 -20.71 1.38
CA THR A 272 11.72 -21.41 0.10
C THR A 272 13.03 -20.99 -0.53
N VAL A 273 13.36 -19.70 -0.53
CA VAL A 273 14.62 -19.20 -1.11
C VAL A 273 15.82 -19.61 -0.25
N ARG A 274 15.70 -19.53 1.07
CA ARG A 274 16.76 -19.98 1.99
C ARG A 274 17.11 -21.48 1.84
N GLN A 275 16.15 -22.28 1.40
CA GLN A 275 16.34 -23.73 1.14
C GLN A 275 17.00 -24.04 -0.20
N ILE A 276 17.29 -23.05 -1.04
CA ILE A 276 17.99 -23.26 -2.31
C ILE A 276 19.41 -23.71 -2.05
N GLU A 277 19.72 -24.93 -2.48
CA GLU A 277 21.03 -25.54 -2.22
C GLU A 277 22.14 -24.86 -3.01
N THR A 278 21.88 -24.49 -4.27
CA THR A 278 22.86 -23.87 -5.15
C THR A 278 22.22 -22.70 -5.91
N ALA A 279 22.83 -21.52 -5.85
CA ALA A 279 22.39 -20.37 -6.61
C ALA A 279 22.99 -20.38 -8.01
N SER A 280 22.20 -20.03 -9.02
CA SER A 280 22.71 -19.85 -10.38
C SER A 280 23.54 -18.57 -10.50
N ALA A 281 24.47 -18.53 -11.44
CA ALA A 281 25.27 -17.32 -11.70
C ALA A 281 24.38 -16.11 -12.05
N SER A 282 23.27 -16.34 -12.78
CA SER A 282 22.31 -15.28 -13.11
C SER A 282 21.57 -14.75 -11.89
N ALA A 283 21.17 -15.61 -10.96
CA ALA A 283 20.53 -15.20 -9.70
C ALA A 283 21.48 -14.36 -8.83
N ILE A 284 22.74 -14.77 -8.74
CA ILE A 284 23.77 -14.03 -8.01
C ILE A 284 24.02 -12.67 -8.66
N ALA A 285 24.15 -12.61 -9.98
CA ALA A 285 24.36 -11.37 -10.71
C ALA A 285 23.18 -10.41 -10.55
N LEU A 286 21.95 -10.90 -10.66
CA LEU A 286 20.75 -10.09 -10.42
C LEU A 286 20.71 -9.56 -8.99
N PHE A 287 20.93 -10.41 -7.99
CA PHE A 287 20.97 -9.97 -6.60
C PHE A 287 22.01 -8.85 -6.35
N ARG A 288 23.24 -9.01 -6.88
CA ARG A 288 24.29 -8.00 -6.80
C ARG A 288 23.88 -6.68 -7.47
N SER A 289 23.25 -6.76 -8.64
CA SER A 289 22.74 -5.55 -9.33
C SER A 289 21.67 -4.82 -8.54
N LEU A 290 20.78 -5.55 -7.86
CA LEU A 290 19.76 -4.98 -6.99
C LEU A 290 20.35 -4.29 -5.75
N ILE A 291 21.42 -4.86 -5.17
CA ILE A 291 22.17 -4.20 -4.08
C ILE A 291 22.74 -2.86 -4.56
N ALA A 292 23.41 -2.85 -5.71
CA ALA A 292 23.98 -1.63 -6.27
C ALA A 292 22.91 -0.55 -6.56
N ARG A 293 21.79 -0.93 -7.19
CA ARG A 293 20.66 -0.02 -7.45
C ARG A 293 20.02 0.50 -6.16
N GLY A 294 19.82 -0.38 -5.18
CA GLY A 294 19.27 0.00 -3.88
C GLY A 294 20.16 0.98 -3.14
N ARG A 295 21.48 0.83 -3.22
CA ARG A 295 22.43 1.78 -2.64
C ARG A 295 22.25 3.18 -3.24
N VAL A 296 22.24 3.30 -4.57
CA VAL A 296 21.99 4.57 -5.25
C VAL A 296 20.70 5.23 -4.74
N THR A 297 19.63 4.45 -4.64
CA THR A 297 18.33 4.94 -4.15
C THR A 297 18.43 5.45 -2.71
N ILE A 298 19.11 4.72 -1.81
CA ILE A 298 19.24 5.08 -0.39
C ILE A 298 20.14 6.30 -0.20
N ASP A 299 21.15 6.46 -1.03
CA ASP A 299 22.06 7.62 -0.96
C ASP A 299 21.35 8.94 -1.27
N THR A 300 20.27 8.90 -2.06
CA THR A 300 19.43 10.08 -2.33
C THR A 300 18.52 10.48 -1.16
N TRP A 301 18.34 9.63 -0.17
CA TRP A 301 17.41 9.89 0.92
C TRP A 301 17.97 10.85 1.95
N GLN A 302 17.14 11.82 2.33
CA GLN A 302 17.46 12.84 3.31
C GLN A 302 16.35 12.90 4.37
N SER A 303 16.72 13.27 5.59
CA SER A 303 15.77 13.52 6.67
C SER A 303 16.27 14.65 7.57
N GLU A 304 15.33 15.38 8.15
CA GLU A 304 15.57 16.37 9.21
C GLU A 304 15.27 15.80 10.60
N HIS A 305 14.61 14.64 10.66
CA HIS A 305 14.21 14.02 11.94
C HIS A 305 15.34 13.13 12.50
N PRO A 306 15.78 13.33 13.76
CA PRO A 306 16.95 12.63 14.32
C PRO A 306 16.85 11.10 14.27
N ILE A 307 15.70 10.53 14.60
CA ILE A 307 15.50 9.06 14.59
C ILE A 307 15.56 8.53 13.16
N GLN A 308 14.98 9.23 12.19
CA GLN A 308 15.03 8.82 10.79
C GLN A 308 16.44 8.93 10.22
N ILE A 309 17.17 9.99 10.55
CA ILE A 309 18.58 10.14 10.20
C ILE A 309 19.38 8.95 10.72
N THR A 310 19.17 8.58 11.98
CA THR A 310 19.84 7.42 12.59
C THR A 310 19.52 6.12 11.84
N LYS A 311 18.24 5.86 11.50
CA LYS A 311 17.84 4.67 10.74
C LYS A 311 18.42 4.64 9.33
N ILE A 312 18.39 5.76 8.61
CA ILE A 312 18.96 5.87 7.26
C ILE A 312 20.48 5.65 7.29
N ASN A 313 21.17 6.26 8.25
CA ASN A 313 22.62 6.09 8.40
C ASN A 313 23.00 4.65 8.81
N ALA A 314 22.21 4.02 9.67
CA ALA A 314 22.41 2.60 10.01
C ALA A 314 22.29 1.71 8.76
N LEU A 315 21.28 1.96 7.91
CA LEU A 315 21.12 1.22 6.67
C LEU A 315 22.27 1.46 5.69
N ARG A 316 22.74 2.71 5.52
CA ARG A 316 23.92 3.01 4.70
C ARG A 316 25.16 2.26 5.20
N ALA A 317 25.38 2.23 6.51
CA ALA A 317 26.45 1.45 7.11
C ALA A 317 26.29 -0.06 6.88
N ASP A 318 25.07 -0.57 6.96
CA ASP A 318 24.76 -1.98 6.68
C ASP A 318 25.06 -2.35 5.22
N LEU A 319 24.81 -1.45 4.28
CA LEU A 319 25.12 -1.68 2.87
C LEU A 319 26.63 -1.79 2.63
N LEU A 320 27.45 -1.00 3.31
CA LEU A 320 28.91 -1.12 3.23
C LEU A 320 29.38 -2.48 3.78
N LYS A 321 28.88 -2.91 4.93
CA LYS A 321 29.18 -4.24 5.48
C LYS A 321 28.73 -5.36 4.55
N LEU A 322 27.57 -5.19 3.89
CA LEU A 322 27.06 -6.17 2.94
C LEU A 322 27.95 -6.26 1.71
N GLU A 323 28.42 -5.16 1.16
CA GLU A 323 29.37 -5.12 0.04
C GLU A 323 30.68 -5.83 0.40
N GLU A 324 31.22 -5.56 1.59
CA GLU A 324 32.40 -6.25 2.11
C GLU A 324 32.16 -7.76 2.20
N TYR A 325 31.09 -8.17 2.86
CA TYR A 325 30.70 -9.60 2.95
C TYR A 325 30.58 -10.26 1.58
N LEU A 326 29.90 -9.60 0.63
CA LEU A 326 29.70 -10.13 -0.72
C LEU A 326 31.00 -10.16 -1.56
N SER A 327 32.00 -9.35 -1.23
CA SER A 327 33.31 -9.41 -1.89
C SER A 327 34.14 -10.61 -1.43
N GLU A 328 33.95 -11.04 -0.20
CA GLU A 328 34.71 -12.15 0.44
C GLU A 328 33.97 -13.50 0.39
N THR A 329 32.65 -13.46 0.15
CA THR A 329 31.81 -14.67 0.23
C THR A 329 31.49 -15.23 -1.17
N ASP A 330 31.71 -16.53 -1.33
CA ASP A 330 31.29 -17.28 -2.50
C ASP A 330 29.80 -17.68 -2.40
N LEU A 331 28.95 -16.93 -3.10
CA LEU A 331 27.52 -17.23 -3.20
C LEU A 331 27.19 -18.47 -4.06
N SER A 332 28.18 -19.12 -4.67
CA SER A 332 28.01 -20.43 -5.33
C SER A 332 28.10 -21.59 -4.34
N ALA A 333 28.50 -21.33 -3.10
CA ALA A 333 28.56 -22.32 -2.03
C ALA A 333 27.16 -22.89 -1.69
N ARG A 334 27.14 -23.95 -0.90
CA ARG A 334 25.89 -24.63 -0.51
C ARG A 334 25.03 -23.76 0.41
N PHE A 335 23.74 -23.60 0.09
CA PHE A 335 22.76 -22.79 0.82
C PHE A 335 23.17 -21.32 0.99
N PRO A 336 23.54 -20.62 -0.10
CA PRO A 336 24.13 -19.29 0.02
C PRO A 336 23.17 -18.26 0.61
N TRP A 337 21.88 -18.37 0.32
CA TRP A 337 20.86 -17.44 0.82
C TRP A 337 20.57 -17.63 2.31
N ASP A 338 20.66 -18.85 2.83
CA ASP A 338 20.55 -19.08 4.27
C ASP A 338 21.79 -18.59 5.02
N ALA A 339 22.97 -18.79 4.45
CA ALA A 339 24.21 -18.27 5.01
C ALA A 339 24.21 -16.73 5.06
N LEU A 340 23.83 -16.09 3.97
CA LEU A 340 23.67 -14.62 3.91
C LEU A 340 22.62 -14.12 4.91
N TYR A 341 21.46 -14.79 5.00
CA TYR A 341 20.40 -14.42 5.92
C TYR A 341 20.90 -14.49 7.38
N ARG A 342 21.54 -15.58 7.79
CA ARG A 342 22.08 -15.74 9.16
C ARG A 342 23.17 -14.74 9.47
N TRP A 343 24.05 -14.46 8.52
CA TRP A 343 25.04 -13.42 8.68
C TRP A 343 24.38 -12.06 8.91
N ALA A 344 23.36 -11.73 8.13
CA ALA A 344 22.61 -10.49 8.27
C ALA A 344 21.92 -10.37 9.64
N GLU A 345 21.33 -11.46 10.15
CA GLU A 345 20.72 -11.47 11.50
C GLU A 345 21.74 -11.15 12.62
N GLY A 346 22.98 -11.60 12.48
CA GLY A 346 24.04 -11.37 13.48
C GLY A 346 24.78 -10.03 13.32
N THR A 347 24.69 -9.38 12.15
CA THR A 347 25.61 -8.28 11.81
C THR A 347 24.91 -6.97 11.50
N LEU A 348 23.71 -7.02 10.91
CA LEU A 348 23.02 -5.85 10.41
C LEU A 348 21.93 -5.35 11.34
N SER A 349 21.57 -4.07 11.18
CA SER A 349 20.37 -3.51 11.79
C SER A 349 19.10 -4.21 11.28
N LEU A 350 17.97 -4.05 11.97
CA LEU A 350 16.70 -4.60 11.52
C LEU A 350 16.32 -4.12 10.12
N GLU A 351 16.69 -2.87 9.75
CA GLU A 351 16.49 -2.32 8.42
C GLU A 351 17.22 -3.15 7.35
N GLY A 352 18.52 -3.42 7.58
CA GLY A 352 19.34 -4.21 6.67
C GLY A 352 18.87 -5.66 6.59
N GLN A 353 18.49 -6.26 7.72
CA GLN A 353 17.97 -7.63 7.77
C GLN A 353 16.71 -7.80 6.92
N GLU A 354 15.70 -6.92 7.08
CA GLU A 354 14.45 -7.01 6.34
C GLU A 354 14.63 -6.63 4.87
N TRP A 355 15.57 -5.75 4.57
CA TRP A 355 15.92 -5.42 3.20
C TRP A 355 16.51 -6.61 2.44
N ILE A 356 17.46 -7.32 3.05
CA ILE A 356 18.02 -8.56 2.48
C ILE A 356 16.96 -9.64 2.36
N ALA A 357 16.16 -9.87 3.42
CA ALA A 357 15.08 -10.85 3.41
C ALA A 357 14.09 -10.62 2.27
N SER A 358 13.89 -9.37 1.88
CA SER A 358 13.03 -9.00 0.75
C SER A 358 13.76 -9.17 -0.59
N LEU A 359 15.02 -8.76 -0.71
CA LEU A 359 15.76 -8.79 -1.98
C LEU A 359 16.17 -10.18 -2.44
N ILE A 360 16.41 -11.12 -1.53
CA ILE A 360 16.73 -12.51 -1.94
C ILE A 360 15.59 -13.19 -2.69
N LEU A 361 14.37 -12.67 -2.61
CA LEU A 361 13.20 -13.18 -3.34
C LEU A 361 13.24 -12.85 -4.84
N GLU A 362 13.86 -11.73 -5.20
CA GLU A 362 13.80 -11.18 -6.55
C GLU A 362 14.35 -12.11 -7.65
N PRO A 363 15.50 -12.79 -7.45
CA PRO A 363 16.02 -13.69 -8.47
C PRO A 363 15.19 -14.97 -8.70
N TYR A 364 14.18 -15.20 -7.86
CA TYR A 364 13.49 -16.49 -7.83
C TYR A 364 11.99 -16.38 -8.13
N GLY A 365 11.62 -15.50 -9.05
CA GLY A 365 10.23 -15.24 -9.44
C GLY A 365 9.43 -16.51 -9.72
N ALA A 366 9.93 -17.43 -10.51
CA ALA A 366 9.27 -18.70 -10.83
C ALA A 366 8.92 -19.57 -9.59
N ARG A 367 9.64 -19.39 -8.48
CA ARG A 367 9.40 -20.11 -7.22
C ARG A 367 8.56 -19.34 -6.23
N VAL A 368 8.62 -18.02 -6.28
CA VAL A 368 8.06 -17.11 -5.27
C VAL A 368 6.68 -16.60 -5.67
N ASP A 369 6.44 -16.32 -6.94
CA ASP A 369 5.20 -15.68 -7.39
C ASP A 369 3.95 -16.50 -7.15
N LYS A 370 4.06 -17.82 -7.08
CA LYS A 370 2.96 -18.71 -6.71
C LYS A 370 2.35 -18.40 -5.32
N PHE A 371 3.16 -17.86 -4.41
CA PHE A 371 2.66 -17.47 -3.08
C PHE A 371 1.70 -16.29 -3.12
N ALA A 372 1.64 -15.54 -4.22
CA ALA A 372 0.62 -14.52 -4.40
C ALA A 372 -0.80 -15.11 -4.43
N ASP A 373 -0.97 -16.29 -4.99
CA ASP A 373 -2.26 -16.96 -5.04
C ASP A 373 -2.68 -17.51 -3.67
N GLU A 374 -1.70 -17.83 -2.80
CA GLU A 374 -1.94 -18.25 -1.41
C GLU A 374 -2.39 -17.10 -0.49
N MET A 375 -2.33 -15.85 -0.96
CA MET A 375 -2.81 -14.69 -0.20
C MET A 375 -4.34 -14.57 -0.21
N SER A 376 -5.04 -15.32 -1.04
CA SER A 376 -6.51 -15.32 -1.07
C SER A 376 -7.08 -15.67 0.30
N ALA A 377 -8.16 -15.02 0.68
CA ALA A 377 -8.85 -15.34 1.92
C ALA A 377 -9.86 -16.44 1.68
N ASP A 378 -9.61 -17.59 2.24
CA ASP A 378 -10.67 -18.58 2.45
C ASP A 378 -11.55 -18.11 3.60
N ASN A 379 -12.81 -17.82 3.32
CA ASN A 379 -13.79 -17.30 4.30
C ASN A 379 -14.28 -18.35 5.32
N THR A 380 -13.77 -19.54 5.26
CA THR A 380 -14.11 -20.59 6.23
C THR A 380 -13.41 -20.36 7.57
N ALA A 381 -13.90 -19.40 8.32
CA ALA A 381 -13.53 -19.27 9.72
C ALA A 381 -13.98 -20.54 10.46
N THR A 382 -13.04 -21.40 10.89
CA THR A 382 -13.29 -22.63 11.65
C THR A 382 -13.46 -22.41 13.15
N PHE A 383 -13.10 -21.23 13.65
CA PHE A 383 -13.23 -20.82 15.03
C PHE A 383 -14.42 -19.85 15.17
N ARG A 384 -15.36 -20.15 16.03
CA ARG A 384 -16.53 -19.29 16.25
C ARG A 384 -16.66 -18.94 17.71
N ILE A 385 -16.67 -17.65 18.01
CA ILE A 385 -17.24 -17.15 19.24
C ILE A 385 -18.77 -17.13 18.99
N ALA A 386 -19.45 -18.09 19.58
CA ALA A 386 -20.90 -18.21 19.42
C ALA A 386 -21.62 -17.34 20.47
N GLY A 387 -22.77 -16.80 20.11
CA GLY A 387 -23.62 -16.08 21.09
C GLY A 387 -24.02 -16.90 22.29
N ALA A 388 -24.14 -18.22 22.14
CA ALA A 388 -24.42 -19.17 23.23
C ALA A 388 -23.20 -19.57 24.07
N MET A 389 -21.99 -19.12 23.72
CA MET A 389 -20.79 -19.34 24.52
C MET A 389 -20.93 -18.66 25.88
N SER A 390 -20.43 -19.31 26.95
CA SER A 390 -20.40 -18.70 28.27
C SER A 390 -19.38 -17.54 28.37
N VAL A 391 -19.64 -16.57 29.21
CA VAL A 391 -18.69 -15.50 29.54
C VAL A 391 -17.38 -16.07 30.07
N LYS A 392 -17.44 -17.15 30.86
CA LYS A 392 -16.27 -17.86 31.37
C LYS A 392 -15.40 -18.39 30.24
N ASP A 393 -16.00 -19.07 29.25
CA ASP A 393 -15.24 -19.64 28.12
C ASP A 393 -14.65 -18.54 27.24
N LEU A 394 -15.37 -17.45 27.04
CA LEU A 394 -14.85 -16.30 26.31
C LEU A 394 -13.66 -15.66 27.04
N ARG A 395 -13.71 -15.50 28.38
CA ARG A 395 -12.59 -14.99 29.15
C ARG A 395 -11.36 -15.90 29.07
N ALA A 396 -11.56 -17.22 29.16
CA ALA A 396 -10.48 -18.18 29.00
C ALA A 396 -9.83 -18.07 27.62
N LEU A 397 -10.64 -17.94 26.57
CA LEU A 397 -10.16 -17.74 25.21
C LEU A 397 -9.36 -16.44 25.04
N LEU A 398 -9.86 -15.32 25.57
CA LEU A 398 -9.15 -14.04 25.52
C LEU A 398 -7.83 -14.09 26.27
N THR A 399 -7.78 -14.82 27.40
CA THR A 399 -6.54 -15.04 28.14
C THR A 399 -5.51 -15.81 27.31
N ASP A 400 -5.95 -16.84 26.56
CA ASP A 400 -5.07 -17.61 25.69
C ASP A 400 -4.50 -16.75 24.53
N ILE A 401 -5.35 -15.95 23.87
CA ILE A 401 -4.95 -15.17 22.70
C ILE A 401 -4.22 -13.87 23.07
N TYR A 402 -4.66 -13.19 24.13
CA TYR A 402 -4.27 -11.83 24.48
C TYR A 402 -3.65 -11.70 25.87
N ALA A 403 -3.01 -12.77 26.42
CA ALA A 403 -2.35 -12.71 27.73
C ALA A 403 -1.48 -11.45 27.86
N TRP A 404 -0.65 -11.20 26.87
CA TRP A 404 0.25 -10.04 26.81
C TRP A 404 -0.50 -8.69 26.92
N ALA A 405 -1.70 -8.58 26.35
CA ALA A 405 -2.48 -7.35 26.39
C ALA A 405 -3.24 -7.19 27.70
N ILE A 406 -3.71 -8.28 28.29
CA ILE A 406 -4.42 -8.28 29.58
C ILE A 406 -3.49 -7.91 30.72
N GLU A 407 -2.23 -8.32 30.67
CA GLU A 407 -1.21 -8.03 31.67
C GLU A 407 -0.58 -6.64 31.53
N THR A 408 -0.79 -5.95 30.41
CA THR A 408 -0.23 -4.63 30.13
C THR A 408 -0.97 -3.54 30.91
N ASP A 409 -0.23 -2.69 31.61
CA ASP A 409 -0.77 -1.44 32.16
C ASP A 409 -0.98 -0.40 31.05
N TRP A 410 -2.20 -0.30 30.53
CA TRP A 410 -2.56 0.63 29.47
C TRP A 410 -2.68 2.09 29.94
N GLN A 411 -2.57 2.38 31.21
CA GLN A 411 -2.55 3.75 31.74
C GLN A 411 -1.12 4.32 31.71
N ALA A 412 -0.12 3.47 31.72
CA ALA A 412 1.26 3.91 31.64
C ALA A 412 1.53 4.62 30.30
N PRO A 413 2.16 5.81 30.31
CA PRO A 413 2.41 6.59 29.10
C PRO A 413 3.20 5.82 28.02
N GLU A 414 4.14 4.98 28.44
CA GLU A 414 4.98 4.15 27.56
C GLU A 414 4.20 3.07 26.81
N ASN A 415 3.07 2.64 27.34
CA ASN A 415 2.22 1.61 26.76
C ASN A 415 1.11 2.16 25.87
N ARG A 416 1.00 3.49 25.76
CA ARG A 416 0.05 4.10 24.84
C ARG A 416 0.50 3.91 23.40
N ALA A 417 -0.44 3.55 22.52
CA ALA A 417 -0.15 3.40 21.11
C ALA A 417 0.41 4.70 20.50
N ARG A 418 1.53 4.58 19.78
CA ARG A 418 2.23 5.69 19.12
C ARG A 418 2.10 5.64 17.59
N ALA A 419 1.33 4.71 17.06
CA ALA A 419 1.06 4.62 15.63
C ALA A 419 0.29 5.85 15.09
N TRP A 420 -0.22 6.66 15.97
CA TRP A 420 -0.97 7.87 15.76
C TRP A 420 -0.09 9.07 16.04
N TYR A 421 -0.10 10.08 15.22
CA TYR A 421 0.62 11.31 15.47
C TYR A 421 -0.26 12.54 15.35
N VAL A 422 0.12 13.57 16.08
CA VAL A 422 -0.53 14.86 16.09
C VAL A 422 0.41 15.87 15.45
N SER A 423 -0.05 16.57 14.45
CA SER A 423 0.65 17.71 13.86
C SER A 423 0.40 18.96 14.74
N GLU A 424 1.33 19.90 14.73
CA GLU A 424 1.11 21.20 15.37
C GLU A 424 -0.05 21.97 14.73
N GLU A 425 -0.30 21.72 13.44
CA GLU A 425 -1.36 22.37 12.67
C GLU A 425 -2.71 21.68 12.83
N LYS A 426 -2.70 20.36 13.00
CA LYS A 426 -3.92 19.56 13.12
C LYS A 426 -3.66 18.24 13.82
N LEU A 427 -4.69 17.73 14.45
CA LEU A 427 -4.76 16.35 14.88
C LEU A 427 -5.07 15.49 13.65
N GLU A 428 -4.22 14.51 13.35
CA GLU A 428 -4.45 13.61 12.23
C GLU A 428 -5.35 12.46 12.67
N PRO A 429 -6.61 12.42 12.26
CA PRO A 429 -7.52 11.40 12.71
C PRO A 429 -7.18 10.06 12.04
N ARG A 430 -7.40 8.97 12.74
CA ARG A 430 -7.12 7.63 12.27
C ARG A 430 -7.79 7.27 10.94
N LEU A 431 -8.94 7.85 10.66
CA LEU A 431 -9.66 7.65 9.40
C LEU A 431 -9.60 8.87 8.48
N GLY A 432 -8.79 9.88 8.80
CA GLY A 432 -8.69 11.09 8.01
C GLY A 432 -9.88 12.03 8.10
N GLU A 433 -10.82 11.82 9.02
CA GLU A 433 -12.11 12.50 8.99
C GLU A 433 -12.41 13.40 10.18
N ARG A 434 -11.77 13.19 11.34
CA ARG A 434 -12.16 13.84 12.60
C ARG A 434 -11.00 14.45 13.35
N PHE A 435 -10.32 15.39 12.78
CA PHE A 435 -9.14 16.00 13.39
C PHE A 435 -9.45 17.16 14.36
N GLU A 436 -10.69 17.56 14.48
CA GLU A 436 -11.15 18.55 15.44
C GLU A 436 -11.59 17.93 16.76
N GLU A 437 -11.85 16.62 16.78
CA GLU A 437 -12.26 15.90 17.98
C GLU A 437 -11.02 15.41 18.75
N PRO A 438 -11.07 15.38 20.09
CA PRO A 438 -10.02 14.76 20.88
C PRO A 438 -9.83 13.30 20.46
N ILE A 439 -8.57 12.87 20.32
CA ILE A 439 -8.27 11.46 20.08
C ILE A 439 -8.55 10.70 21.37
N GLU A 440 -9.60 9.94 21.37
CA GLU A 440 -9.86 8.97 22.42
C GLU A 440 -8.89 7.79 22.30
N ALA A 441 -8.30 7.41 23.41
CA ALA A 441 -7.28 6.38 23.43
C ALA A 441 -7.75 5.04 22.82
N PHE A 442 -9.01 4.67 23.05
CA PHE A 442 -9.62 3.44 22.52
C PHE A 442 -9.95 3.50 21.02
N GLU A 443 -9.98 4.69 20.44
CA GLU A 443 -10.28 4.88 19.03
C GLU A 443 -9.06 4.75 18.13
N GLN A 444 -7.87 4.57 18.67
CA GLN A 444 -6.64 4.43 17.87
C GLN A 444 -6.71 3.17 17.03
N PRO A 445 -6.47 3.26 15.72
CA PRO A 445 -6.68 2.13 14.81
C PRO A 445 -5.72 0.96 15.04
N LEU A 446 -4.59 1.22 15.69
CA LEU A 446 -3.57 0.22 16.00
C LEU A 446 -3.53 -0.12 17.51
N ALA A 447 -4.66 -0.23 18.15
CA ALA A 447 -4.74 -0.59 19.57
C ALA A 447 -5.63 -1.84 19.83
N PRO A 448 -5.53 -2.93 19.03
CA PRO A 448 -6.40 -4.08 19.21
C PRO A 448 -6.17 -4.80 20.54
N GLY A 449 -4.93 -4.81 21.04
CA GLY A 449 -4.62 -5.40 22.34
C GLY A 449 -5.31 -4.67 23.49
N ARG A 450 -5.31 -3.33 23.48
CA ARG A 450 -6.02 -2.54 24.48
C ARG A 450 -7.52 -2.76 24.41
N ASP A 451 -8.08 -2.81 23.21
CA ASP A 451 -9.51 -3.10 23.02
C ASP A 451 -9.86 -4.48 23.60
N ALA A 452 -8.99 -5.48 23.40
CA ALA A 452 -9.16 -6.81 23.96
C ALA A 452 -9.07 -6.83 25.51
N ALA A 453 -8.13 -6.05 26.08
CA ALA A 453 -8.01 -5.89 27.53
C ALA A 453 -9.25 -5.20 28.13
N GLN A 454 -9.78 -4.18 27.46
CA GLN A 454 -11.02 -3.51 27.88
C GLN A 454 -12.22 -4.46 27.83
N LEU A 455 -12.34 -5.26 26.75
CA LEU A 455 -13.36 -6.31 26.67
C LEU A 455 -13.23 -7.30 27.81
N PHE A 456 -12.01 -7.79 28.08
CA PHE A 456 -11.75 -8.74 29.18
C PHE A 456 -12.18 -8.17 30.53
N ASN A 457 -11.83 -6.91 30.81
CA ASN A 457 -12.22 -6.20 32.02
C ASN A 457 -13.74 -6.02 32.12
N ALA A 458 -14.42 -5.70 31.02
CA ALA A 458 -15.89 -5.60 31.01
C ALA A 458 -16.56 -6.94 31.32
N LEU A 459 -16.04 -8.03 30.78
CA LEU A 459 -16.51 -9.40 31.03
C LEU A 459 -16.29 -9.84 32.50
N ALA A 460 -15.29 -9.28 33.21
CA ALA A 460 -15.02 -9.62 34.61
C ALA A 460 -16.18 -9.28 35.57
N HIS A 461 -17.05 -8.35 35.19
CA HIS A 461 -18.24 -7.95 35.96
C HIS A 461 -19.50 -8.74 35.60
N TRP A 462 -19.39 -9.72 34.72
CA TRP A 462 -20.51 -10.53 34.27
C TRP A 462 -20.47 -11.93 34.91
N PRO A 463 -21.64 -12.57 35.15
CA PRO A 463 -21.69 -13.96 35.64
C PRO A 463 -21.01 -14.93 34.66
N ASP A 464 -20.27 -15.87 35.20
CA ASP A 464 -19.55 -16.86 34.39
C ASP A 464 -20.44 -17.64 33.42
N GLU A 465 -21.66 -17.95 33.84
CA GLU A 465 -22.63 -18.72 33.05
C GLU A 465 -23.50 -17.87 32.11
N ALA A 466 -23.34 -16.55 32.14
CA ALA A 466 -24.03 -15.66 31.20
C ALA A 466 -23.58 -15.92 29.76
N GLN A 467 -24.49 -15.71 28.81
CA GLN A 467 -24.18 -15.90 27.40
C GLN A 467 -23.49 -14.65 26.82
N VAL A 468 -22.58 -14.86 25.89
CA VAL A 468 -21.92 -13.78 25.12
C VAL A 468 -22.96 -12.92 24.39
N ALA A 469 -24.04 -13.50 23.91
CA ALA A 469 -25.12 -12.76 23.29
C ALA A 469 -25.75 -11.71 24.24
N ASP A 470 -26.03 -12.10 25.49
CA ASP A 470 -26.61 -11.20 26.50
C ASP A 470 -25.65 -10.06 26.84
N PHE A 471 -24.35 -10.36 26.93
CA PHE A 471 -23.32 -9.34 27.10
C PHE A 471 -23.31 -8.36 25.92
N LEU A 472 -23.28 -8.84 24.68
CA LEU A 472 -23.21 -7.98 23.50
C LEU A 472 -24.49 -7.17 23.22
N LEU A 473 -25.63 -7.59 23.73
CA LEU A 473 -26.85 -6.78 23.68
C LEU A 473 -26.75 -5.54 24.56
N ARG A 474 -26.01 -5.64 25.66
CA ARG A 474 -25.79 -4.51 26.58
C ARG A 474 -24.51 -3.72 26.26
N HIS A 475 -23.53 -4.36 25.63
CA HIS A 475 -22.22 -3.80 25.29
C HIS A 475 -21.90 -4.00 23.81
N PRO A 476 -22.69 -3.38 22.90
CA PRO A 476 -22.52 -3.56 21.44
C PRO A 476 -21.19 -3.01 20.93
N GLU A 477 -20.52 -2.13 21.65
CA GLU A 477 -19.21 -1.57 21.35
C GLU A 477 -18.12 -2.62 21.25
N HIS A 478 -18.27 -3.77 21.88
CA HIS A 478 -17.29 -4.85 21.86
C HIS A 478 -17.45 -5.85 20.70
N ARG A 479 -18.43 -5.68 19.83
CA ARG A 479 -18.68 -6.64 18.71
C ARG A 479 -17.49 -6.76 17.76
N HIS A 480 -16.88 -5.65 17.42
CA HIS A 480 -15.72 -5.62 16.52
C HIS A 480 -14.49 -6.28 17.14
N VAL A 481 -14.30 -6.17 18.46
CA VAL A 481 -13.19 -6.80 19.18
C VAL A 481 -13.35 -8.33 19.15
N LEU A 482 -14.55 -8.82 19.42
CA LEU A 482 -14.83 -10.26 19.34
C LEU A 482 -14.64 -10.83 17.94
N ARG A 483 -15.05 -10.09 16.91
CA ARG A 483 -14.79 -10.48 15.52
C ARG A 483 -13.29 -10.59 15.23
N ARG A 484 -12.48 -9.63 15.69
CA ARG A 484 -11.02 -9.69 15.57
C ARG A 484 -10.44 -10.86 16.35
N ALA A 485 -10.88 -11.11 17.58
CA ALA A 485 -10.41 -12.24 18.39
C ALA A 485 -10.66 -13.59 17.68
N GLN A 486 -11.80 -13.78 17.04
CA GLN A 486 -12.05 -14.97 16.21
C GLN A 486 -11.00 -15.17 15.12
N ILE A 487 -10.58 -14.08 14.46
CA ILE A 487 -9.64 -14.13 13.35
C ILE A 487 -8.23 -14.43 13.87
N VAL A 488 -7.79 -13.74 14.92
CA VAL A 488 -6.45 -13.92 15.52
C VAL A 488 -6.24 -15.33 16.05
N GLY A 489 -7.25 -15.93 16.66
CA GLY A 489 -7.18 -17.30 17.18
C GLY A 489 -6.83 -18.36 16.14
N ARG A 490 -6.93 -18.01 14.84
CA ARG A 490 -6.63 -18.91 13.72
C ARG A 490 -5.47 -18.50 12.87
N ALA A 491 -5.29 -17.20 12.80
CA ALA A 491 -4.30 -16.59 11.95
C ALA A 491 -3.34 -15.80 12.84
N PRO A 492 -2.25 -16.41 13.33
CA PRO A 492 -1.34 -15.79 14.31
C PRO A 492 -0.70 -14.51 13.79
N TYR A 493 -0.72 -14.29 12.48
CA TYR A 493 -0.23 -13.05 11.84
C TYR A 493 -1.34 -12.00 11.61
N ALA A 494 -2.59 -12.29 11.95
CA ALA A 494 -3.72 -11.42 11.62
C ALA A 494 -3.74 -10.09 12.37
N GLU A 495 -2.92 -9.95 13.42
CA GLU A 495 -2.87 -8.76 14.24
C GLU A 495 -1.44 -8.33 14.51
N ILE A 496 -1.19 -7.03 14.44
CA ILE A 496 0.10 -6.43 14.76
C ILE A 496 0.11 -6.11 16.26
N ARG A 497 0.80 -6.92 17.06
CA ARG A 497 0.79 -6.81 18.52
C ARG A 497 1.74 -5.73 19.04
N ASP A 498 2.98 -5.75 18.59
CA ASP A 498 4.04 -4.93 19.18
C ASP A 498 3.85 -3.44 18.96
N ASN A 499 3.27 -3.03 17.85
CA ASN A 499 3.06 -1.61 17.56
C ASN A 499 1.91 -0.99 18.34
N THR A 500 1.12 -1.78 19.05
CA THR A 500 -0.01 -1.30 19.84
C THR A 500 0.40 -0.90 21.25
N ILE A 501 1.54 -1.37 21.71
CA ILE A 501 2.02 -1.16 23.08
C ILE A 501 3.35 -0.41 23.16
N SER A 502 4.11 -0.35 22.08
CA SER A 502 5.41 0.31 22.07
C SER A 502 5.29 1.82 21.91
N ALA A 503 5.88 2.56 22.83
CA ALA A 503 6.02 4.01 22.71
C ALA A 503 7.04 4.43 21.63
N GLN A 504 7.80 3.49 21.08
CA GLN A 504 8.83 3.75 20.08
C GLN A 504 8.35 3.53 18.65
N VAL A 505 7.12 3.08 18.43
CA VAL A 505 6.53 2.98 17.10
C VAL A 505 6.31 4.37 16.53
N LEU A 506 6.89 4.60 15.38
CA LEU A 506 6.79 5.88 14.67
C LEU A 506 5.92 5.73 13.42
N PRO A 507 5.32 6.81 12.92
CA PRO A 507 4.64 6.81 11.63
C PRO A 507 5.50 6.28 10.48
N ILE A 508 6.83 6.48 10.53
CA ILE A 508 7.77 5.94 9.53
C ILE A 508 7.74 4.41 9.49
N ASP A 509 7.56 3.73 10.63
CA ASP A 509 7.50 2.27 10.66
C ASP A 509 6.23 1.75 9.96
N MET A 510 5.11 2.48 10.08
CA MET A 510 3.88 2.21 9.32
C MET A 510 4.05 2.44 7.83
N LEU A 511 4.83 3.45 7.46
CA LEU A 511 5.08 3.78 6.06
C LEU A 511 5.95 2.73 5.36
N ARG A 512 6.89 2.14 6.08
CA ARG A 512 7.67 1.00 5.58
C ARG A 512 6.77 -0.19 5.27
N CYS A 513 5.75 -0.42 6.09
CA CYS A 513 4.71 -1.40 5.78
C CYS A 513 3.98 -1.06 4.48
N LYS A 514 3.64 0.22 4.25
CA LYS A 514 3.00 0.65 3.00
C LYS A 514 3.91 0.40 1.78
N LEU A 515 5.21 0.69 1.90
CA LEU A 515 6.17 0.39 0.85
C LEU A 515 6.20 -1.11 0.53
N ALA A 516 6.32 -1.95 1.55
CA ALA A 516 6.46 -3.38 1.38
C ALA A 516 5.15 -4.07 0.93
N PHE A 517 4.00 -3.72 1.50
CA PHE A 517 2.73 -4.40 1.24
C PHE A 517 2.06 -3.89 -0.03
N PHE A 518 1.91 -2.59 -0.16
CA PHE A 518 1.21 -2.02 -1.31
C PHE A 518 2.11 -1.84 -2.51
N GLY A 519 3.41 -1.64 -2.30
CA GLY A 519 4.38 -1.38 -3.36
C GLY A 519 4.54 0.09 -3.67
N ALA A 520 4.28 0.96 -2.69
CA ALA A 520 4.62 2.37 -2.82
C ALA A 520 6.11 2.52 -3.17
N THR A 521 6.44 3.46 -4.03
CA THR A 521 7.79 3.56 -4.61
C THR A 521 8.58 4.74 -4.10
N GLN A 522 7.89 5.71 -3.54
CA GLN A 522 8.51 6.91 -3.01
C GLN A 522 7.84 7.29 -1.70
N PHE A 523 8.65 7.66 -0.73
CA PHE A 523 8.21 8.36 0.45
C PHE A 523 9.19 9.45 0.81
N ASP A 524 8.72 10.45 1.52
CA ASP A 524 9.54 11.54 1.99
C ASP A 524 9.92 11.28 3.46
N PRO A 525 11.15 10.87 3.76
CA PRO A 525 11.57 10.54 5.12
C PRO A 525 11.95 11.79 5.94
N ARG A 526 11.74 13.00 5.43
CA ARG A 526 12.15 14.24 6.11
C ARG A 526 11.37 14.53 7.37
N SER A 527 10.16 13.99 7.50
CA SER A 527 9.31 14.21 8.66
C SER A 527 8.70 12.91 9.17
N ASP A 528 8.60 12.77 10.49
CA ASP A 528 7.84 11.72 11.15
C ASP A 528 6.33 12.01 11.18
N ARG A 529 5.93 13.26 10.89
CA ARG A 529 4.54 13.72 10.90
C ARG A 529 3.85 13.56 9.56
N TRP A 530 4.60 13.84 8.47
CA TRP A 530 4.09 13.79 7.12
C TRP A 530 5.00 12.95 6.24
N VAL A 531 4.53 11.81 5.85
CA VAL A 531 5.21 11.01 4.86
C VAL A 531 4.33 10.87 3.64
N ARG A 532 4.84 11.29 2.51
CA ARG A 532 4.19 11.13 1.22
C ARG A 532 4.61 9.81 0.64
N ILE A 533 3.64 9.10 0.11
CA ILE A 533 3.90 7.92 -0.69
C ILE A 533 3.43 8.16 -2.12
N CYS A 534 4.16 7.59 -3.05
CA CYS A 534 3.82 7.55 -4.45
C CYS A 534 3.54 6.10 -4.84
N MET A 535 2.38 5.86 -5.40
CA MET A 535 1.99 4.57 -5.94
C MET A 535 2.29 4.53 -7.43
N TYR A 536 2.86 3.43 -7.91
CA TYR A 536 3.22 3.22 -9.31
C TYR A 536 4.25 4.21 -9.89
N GLY A 537 5.00 4.95 -9.08
CA GLY A 537 6.14 5.73 -9.56
C GLY A 537 7.22 4.80 -10.12
N GLY A 538 7.69 5.03 -11.35
CA GLY A 538 8.64 4.15 -12.03
C GLY A 538 8.04 2.87 -12.60
N ALA A 539 6.76 2.58 -12.39
CA ALA A 539 6.10 1.43 -13.02
C ALA A 539 5.97 1.61 -14.53
N PRO A 540 6.00 0.52 -15.31
CA PRO A 540 5.61 0.56 -16.72
C PRO A 540 4.23 1.20 -16.89
N LEU A 541 4.02 1.95 -17.96
CA LEU A 541 2.68 2.42 -18.31
C LEU A 541 1.86 1.23 -18.85
N PRO A 542 0.52 1.26 -18.78
CA PRO A 542 -0.32 0.18 -19.29
C PRO A 542 -0.01 -0.21 -20.73
N THR A 543 0.28 0.78 -21.60
CA THR A 543 0.60 0.58 -23.02
C THR A 543 2.01 0.01 -23.28
N GLU A 544 2.88 0.00 -22.28
CA GLU A 544 4.26 -0.50 -22.36
C GLU A 544 4.47 -1.80 -21.57
N LEU A 545 3.44 -2.30 -20.91
CA LEU A 545 3.55 -3.38 -19.94
C LEU A 545 3.98 -4.69 -20.61
N THR A 546 5.14 -5.22 -20.18
CA THR A 546 5.67 -6.52 -20.56
C THR A 546 6.07 -7.33 -19.33
N PRO A 547 6.22 -8.68 -19.44
CA PRO A 547 6.71 -9.48 -18.32
C PRO A 547 8.06 -9.01 -17.78
N GLU A 548 8.96 -8.60 -18.68
CA GLU A 548 10.32 -8.20 -18.33
C GLU A 548 10.31 -6.89 -17.52
N ASN A 549 9.61 -5.85 -18.00
CA ASN A 549 9.61 -4.56 -17.33
C ASN A 549 8.77 -4.57 -16.05
N ALA A 550 7.71 -5.37 -15.97
CA ALA A 550 6.95 -5.59 -14.73
C ALA A 550 7.79 -6.29 -13.66
N ASP A 551 8.67 -7.20 -14.05
CA ASP A 551 9.57 -7.90 -13.13
C ASP A 551 10.73 -7.02 -12.68
N PHE A 552 11.28 -6.22 -13.59
CA PHE A 552 12.42 -5.33 -13.33
C PHE A 552 12.12 -4.13 -12.43
N TRP A 553 10.86 -3.78 -12.27
CA TRP A 553 10.40 -2.65 -11.45
C TRP A 553 10.53 -2.94 -9.94
N VAL A 554 11.72 -2.81 -9.38
CA VAL A 554 12.04 -3.02 -7.95
C VAL A 554 12.31 -1.71 -7.22
N PHE A 555 13.14 -0.85 -7.80
CA PHE A 555 13.44 0.48 -7.28
C PHE A 555 12.96 1.54 -8.27
N PRO A 556 12.52 2.72 -7.78
CA PRO A 556 12.26 3.84 -8.67
C PRO A 556 13.55 4.25 -9.40
N GLU A 557 13.41 4.70 -10.63
CA GLU A 557 14.52 5.33 -11.33
C GLU A 557 14.82 6.67 -10.65
N THR A 558 16.07 6.87 -10.21
CA THR A 558 16.49 8.06 -9.47
C THR A 558 16.79 9.25 -10.38
N ASP A 559 17.19 8.96 -11.63
CA ASP A 559 17.44 9.96 -12.66
C ASP A 559 16.75 9.51 -13.95
N PRO A 560 15.63 10.13 -14.35
CA PRO A 560 15.13 9.95 -15.69
C PRO A 560 16.20 10.44 -16.67
N VAL A 561 16.82 9.49 -17.39
CA VAL A 561 17.80 9.83 -18.42
C VAL A 561 17.03 10.60 -19.50
N PHE A 562 17.28 11.89 -19.59
CA PHE A 562 16.82 12.69 -20.71
C PHE A 562 17.69 12.27 -21.90
N GLU A 563 17.15 11.57 -22.86
CA GLU A 563 17.75 11.55 -24.18
C GLU A 563 17.73 13.01 -24.70
N GLU A 564 18.88 13.65 -24.64
CA GLU A 564 19.14 14.91 -25.36
C GLU A 564 19.00 14.59 -26.87
N GLY A 565 17.78 14.66 -27.40
CA GLY A 565 17.59 14.32 -28.80
C GLY A 565 16.19 14.44 -29.38
N ALA A 566 15.22 14.87 -28.61
CA ALA A 566 13.88 15.20 -29.14
C ALA A 566 13.63 16.70 -28.95
N ALA A 567 14.31 17.52 -29.72
CA ALA A 567 13.97 18.93 -29.96
C ALA A 567 13.07 19.05 -31.19
#